data_984eedbcfa9b17ab36b9d65a2086ff4c
#
_entry.id   984eedbcfa9b17ab36b9d65a2086ff4c
#
_cell.length_a   1.000
_cell.length_b   1.000
_cell.length_c   1.000
_cell.angle_alpha   90.00
_cell.angle_beta   90.00
_cell.angle_gamma   90.00
#
_symmetry.space_group_name_H-M   'P 1'
#
loop_
_entity.id
_entity.type
_entity.pdbx_description
1 polymer ?
#
loop_
_entity_poly.entity_id
_entity_poly.type
_entity_poly.pdbx_seq_one_letter_code
_entity_poly.pdbx_strand_id
1 'polypeptide(L)'
;MDTLGFIEGDMYFGLYLCVKGRCEMVVNDQLCCLCAGDAMVKSPLVQISPVREYEDFEMVSVFEDEIEVLAPITDGNIDVVHGLLRQNRFHYPLDVAEQTLLLERKRQIDERKRELADLDVLSKTYQITSRIIALLEQATVLDFARMFIRQQADTPQEEMEKERLLMIRFIFLLFQHYKTHRQVKFYADTLNVSSNHFTRMIKKVSHRTPSEWILLVTINQAKKLLRQNRASIKEVAQELNFPEQFTFRKYFKLYTGVSPKEYKLKHTKV
;
A
#
# COMPACT_ATOMS: atom_id res chain seq x y z
N MET A 1 -13.48 20.51 3.64
CA MET A 1 -12.53 19.68 2.87
C MET A 1 -12.79 18.28 3.27
N ASP A 2 -13.06 17.41 2.32
CA ASP A 2 -13.31 15.99 2.60
C ASP A 2 -12.00 15.35 3.05
N THR A 3 -11.77 15.34 4.35
CA THR A 3 -10.50 14.85 4.95
C THR A 3 -10.36 13.34 4.77
N LEU A 4 -11.47 12.65 4.46
CA LEU A 4 -11.52 11.20 4.25
C LEU A 4 -11.54 10.76 2.77
N GLY A 5 -11.57 11.69 1.82
CA GLY A 5 -11.55 11.36 0.38
C GLY A 5 -10.32 10.56 -0.08
N PHE A 6 -9.23 10.54 0.71
CA PHE A 6 -8.05 9.72 0.45
C PHE A 6 -8.23 8.25 0.89
N ILE A 7 -9.26 7.93 1.69
CA ILE A 7 -9.54 6.55 2.14
C ILE A 7 -10.19 5.73 1.02
N GLU A 8 -10.78 6.35 0.01
CA GLU A 8 -11.50 5.71 -1.10
C GLU A 8 -10.62 5.09 -2.21
N GLY A 9 -9.37 4.80 -1.98
CA GLY A 9 -8.50 4.13 -2.95
C GLY A 9 -8.31 2.64 -2.63
N ASP A 10 -8.56 1.79 -3.60
CA ASP A 10 -8.61 0.32 -3.44
C ASP A 10 -7.28 -0.38 -3.14
N MET A 11 -6.12 0.29 -3.25
CA MET A 11 -4.82 -0.42 -3.30
C MET A 11 -3.65 0.35 -2.70
N TYR A 12 -3.87 1.07 -1.62
CA TYR A 12 -2.77 1.75 -0.95
C TYR A 12 -2.49 1.12 0.41
N PHE A 13 -1.21 0.92 0.71
CA PHE A 13 -0.75 0.86 2.08
C PHE A 13 -0.45 2.28 2.52
N GLY A 14 -0.99 2.67 3.65
CA GLY A 14 -0.75 3.99 4.22
C GLY A 14 -0.69 3.92 5.72
N LEU A 15 0.12 4.77 6.30
CA LEU A 15 0.16 5.05 7.72
C LEU A 15 -0.35 6.47 7.93
N TYR A 16 -1.39 6.59 8.72
CA TYR A 16 -2.03 7.85 9.04
C TYR A 16 -1.97 8.10 10.53
N LEU A 17 -1.87 9.35 10.93
CA LEU A 17 -1.91 9.78 12.32
C LEU A 17 -3.05 10.77 12.50
N CYS A 18 -3.97 10.47 13.42
CA CYS A 18 -4.97 11.44 13.88
C CYS A 18 -4.26 12.44 14.80
N VAL A 19 -4.12 13.67 14.34
CA VAL A 19 -3.41 14.72 15.10
C VAL A 19 -4.36 15.53 15.96
N LYS A 20 -5.65 15.53 15.64
CA LYS A 20 -6.67 16.31 16.37
C LYS A 20 -8.05 15.71 16.20
N GLY A 21 -8.89 15.90 17.23
CA GLY A 21 -10.29 15.52 17.20
C GLY A 21 -10.53 14.02 17.17
N ARG A 22 -11.63 13.62 16.54
CA ARG A 22 -12.02 12.22 16.39
C ARG A 22 -12.87 11.98 15.14
N CYS A 23 -12.86 10.72 14.68
CA CYS A 23 -13.70 10.26 13.57
C CYS A 23 -14.29 8.89 13.90
N GLU A 24 -15.57 8.70 13.61
CA GLU A 24 -16.22 7.38 13.64
C GLU A 24 -16.22 6.78 12.25
N MET A 25 -15.81 5.53 12.15
CA MET A 25 -15.74 4.78 10.91
C MET A 25 -16.13 3.32 11.11
N VAL A 26 -16.63 2.70 10.06
CA VAL A 26 -16.81 1.24 10.02
C VAL A 26 -15.58 0.64 9.35
N VAL A 27 -14.95 -0.29 10.04
CA VAL A 27 -13.78 -1.02 9.55
C VAL A 27 -14.05 -2.50 9.62
N ASN A 28 -14.04 -3.19 8.47
CA ASN A 28 -14.41 -4.59 8.37
C ASN A 28 -15.71 -4.92 9.13
N ASP A 29 -16.77 -4.15 8.87
CA ASP A 29 -18.11 -4.27 9.49
C ASP A 29 -18.16 -3.95 10.99
N GLN A 30 -17.10 -3.44 11.61
CA GLN A 30 -17.09 -3.01 13.00
C GLN A 30 -17.01 -1.50 13.12
N LEU A 31 -17.89 -0.91 13.95
CA LEU A 31 -17.85 0.52 14.27
C LEU A 31 -16.68 0.80 15.20
N CYS A 32 -15.86 1.77 14.82
CA CYS A 32 -14.64 2.13 15.52
C CYS A 32 -14.50 3.64 15.59
N CYS A 33 -13.81 4.12 16.64
CA CYS A 33 -13.52 5.54 16.82
C CYS A 33 -11.99 5.75 16.75
N LEU A 34 -11.54 6.58 15.82
CA LEU A 34 -10.17 7.06 15.72
C LEU A 34 -10.09 8.39 16.47
N CYS A 35 -9.18 8.50 17.43
CA CYS A 35 -9.00 9.68 18.27
C CYS A 35 -7.62 10.30 18.07
N ALA A 36 -7.45 11.55 18.50
CA ALA A 36 -6.16 12.23 18.49
C ALA A 36 -5.09 11.38 19.20
N GLY A 37 -3.96 11.19 18.55
CA GLY A 37 -2.87 10.31 18.98
C GLY A 37 -2.93 8.89 18.43
N ASP A 38 -4.02 8.49 17.78
CA ASP A 38 -4.10 7.17 17.16
C ASP A 38 -3.43 7.17 15.79
N ALA A 39 -2.59 6.18 15.53
CA ALA A 39 -2.16 5.83 14.19
C ALA A 39 -3.13 4.83 13.55
N MET A 40 -3.37 4.97 12.26
CA MET A 40 -4.20 4.06 11.47
C MET A 40 -3.40 3.48 10.32
N VAL A 41 -3.49 2.15 10.15
CA VAL A 41 -2.91 1.47 8.98
C VAL A 41 -4.03 1.19 7.98
N LYS A 42 -3.89 1.76 6.79
CA LYS A 42 -4.69 1.39 5.63
C LYS A 42 -3.97 0.28 4.87
N SER A 43 -4.68 -0.75 4.52
CA SER A 43 -4.19 -1.81 3.65
C SER A 43 -5.32 -2.27 2.72
N PRO A 44 -4.99 -2.92 1.60
CA PRO A 44 -6.00 -3.48 0.70
C PRO A 44 -6.90 -4.55 1.34
N LEU A 45 -6.53 -5.03 2.53
CA LEU A 45 -7.28 -6.04 3.30
C LEU A 45 -8.26 -5.41 4.30
N VAL A 46 -8.24 -4.09 4.44
CA VAL A 46 -9.06 -3.35 5.40
C VAL A 46 -10.07 -2.51 4.62
N GLN A 47 -11.34 -2.83 4.78
CA GLN A 47 -12.43 -2.01 4.26
C GLN A 47 -12.74 -0.91 5.28
N ILE A 48 -12.65 0.34 4.85
CA ILE A 48 -12.91 1.50 5.70
C ILE A 48 -14.04 2.31 5.06
N SER A 49 -15.07 2.57 5.82
CA SER A 49 -16.18 3.45 5.44
C SER A 49 -16.36 4.52 6.50
N PRO A 50 -16.22 5.80 6.17
CA PRO A 50 -16.46 6.88 7.11
C PRO A 50 -17.93 6.92 7.54
N VAL A 51 -18.19 7.14 8.83
CA VAL A 51 -19.53 7.32 9.38
C VAL A 51 -19.75 8.76 9.78
N ARG A 52 -18.83 9.34 10.56
CA ARG A 52 -18.96 10.71 11.05
C ARG A 52 -17.59 11.32 11.35
N GLU A 53 -17.29 12.44 10.71
CA GLU A 53 -16.21 13.35 11.09
C GLU A 53 -16.74 14.39 12.08
N TYR A 54 -15.98 14.64 13.13
CA TYR A 54 -16.26 15.75 14.05
C TYR A 54 -15.50 17.00 13.57
N GLU A 55 -16.03 18.20 13.90
CA GLU A 55 -15.56 19.48 13.31
C GLU A 55 -14.06 19.77 13.49
N ASP A 56 -13.46 19.23 14.54
CA ASP A 56 -12.03 19.40 14.84
C ASP A 56 -11.16 18.23 14.37
N PHE A 57 -11.72 17.28 13.62
CA PHE A 57 -10.95 16.12 13.15
C PHE A 57 -9.88 16.53 12.13
N GLU A 58 -8.66 16.14 12.42
CA GLU A 58 -7.51 16.34 11.55
C GLU A 58 -6.65 15.07 11.52
N MET A 59 -6.39 14.58 10.32
CA MET A 59 -5.55 13.41 10.09
C MET A 59 -4.49 13.72 9.06
N VAL A 60 -3.27 13.28 9.32
CA VAL A 60 -2.14 13.42 8.40
C VAL A 60 -1.69 12.06 7.89
N SER A 61 -1.43 11.98 6.59
CA SER A 61 -0.73 10.85 6.00
C SER A 61 0.74 10.95 6.35
N VAL A 62 1.26 9.99 7.10
CA VAL A 62 2.70 9.89 7.41
C VAL A 62 3.45 9.42 6.18
N PHE A 63 2.93 8.39 5.54
CA PHE A 63 3.26 8.01 4.18
C PHE A 63 2.04 7.34 3.53
N GLU A 64 1.96 7.55 2.23
CA GLU A 64 1.10 6.78 1.35
C GLU A 64 1.97 6.30 0.21
N ASP A 65 2.12 5.02 0.07
CA ASP A 65 2.76 4.49 -1.12
C ASP A 65 2.14 3.18 -1.57
N GLU A 66 2.29 2.97 -2.85
CA GLU A 66 2.01 1.71 -3.48
C GLU A 66 3.09 0.73 -3.00
N ILE A 67 2.75 -0.18 -2.11
CA ILE A 67 3.28 -1.54 -1.98
C ILE A 67 4.80 -1.72 -1.83
N GLU A 68 5.64 -0.97 -2.53
CA GLU A 68 7.11 -1.11 -2.49
C GLU A 68 7.70 -0.74 -1.11
N VAL A 69 6.99 0.07 -0.34
CA VAL A 69 7.39 0.45 1.03
C VAL A 69 7.39 -0.74 1.98
N LEU A 70 6.60 -1.78 1.72
CA LEU A 70 6.58 -3.00 2.53
C LEU A 70 7.69 -4.00 2.17
N ALA A 71 8.36 -3.85 1.03
CA ALA A 71 9.41 -4.77 0.59
C ALA A 71 10.50 -5.03 1.64
N PRO A 72 10.99 -4.02 2.40
CA PRO A 72 12.01 -4.25 3.43
C PRO A 72 11.52 -5.04 4.64
N ILE A 73 10.21 -5.00 4.92
CA ILE A 73 9.62 -5.78 6.01
C ILE A 73 9.52 -7.25 5.59
N THR A 74 9.44 -7.52 4.27
CA THR A 74 9.28 -8.86 3.73
C THR A 74 10.58 -9.66 3.69
N ASP A 75 11.74 -9.01 3.61
CA ASP A 75 13.05 -9.65 3.47
C ASP A 75 13.61 -10.32 4.73
N GLY A 76 12.78 -10.70 5.68
CA GLY A 76 13.19 -11.46 6.85
C GLY A 76 12.27 -11.36 8.07
N ASN A 77 11.27 -10.48 8.05
CA ASN A 77 10.34 -10.26 9.15
C ASN A 77 8.87 -10.45 8.75
N ILE A 78 8.59 -11.55 8.07
CA ILE A 78 7.22 -11.98 7.75
C ILE A 78 6.32 -11.94 9.00
N ASP A 79 6.87 -12.27 10.17
CA ASP A 79 6.14 -12.26 11.44
C ASP A 79 5.66 -10.87 11.88
N VAL A 80 6.39 -9.81 11.56
CA VAL A 80 5.98 -8.42 11.86
C VAL A 80 4.76 -8.03 11.05
N VAL A 81 4.79 -8.32 9.77
CA VAL A 81 3.66 -8.00 8.89
C VAL A 81 2.49 -8.94 9.16
N HIS A 82 2.76 -10.20 9.48
CA HIS A 82 1.76 -11.11 10.02
C HIS A 82 1.12 -10.52 11.28
N GLY A 83 1.89 -9.95 12.18
CA GLY A 83 1.39 -9.26 13.37
C GLY A 83 0.47 -8.09 13.02
N LEU A 84 0.92 -7.17 12.16
CA LEU A 84 0.14 -6.00 11.70
C LEU A 84 -1.18 -6.40 11.02
N LEU A 85 -1.19 -7.50 10.29
CA LEU A 85 -2.35 -7.98 9.56
C LEU A 85 -3.19 -9.02 10.35
N ARG A 86 -2.64 -9.60 11.44
CA ARG A 86 -3.31 -10.58 12.31
C ARG A 86 -4.48 -9.99 13.06
N GLN A 87 -4.34 -8.79 13.55
CA GLN A 87 -5.36 -8.18 14.38
C GLN A 87 -6.41 -7.51 13.48
N ASN A 88 -7.67 -7.69 13.84
CA ASN A 88 -8.78 -6.86 13.36
C ASN A 88 -8.64 -5.40 13.86
N ARG A 89 -7.45 -5.05 14.32
CA ARG A 89 -7.11 -3.75 14.89
C ARG A 89 -6.53 -2.91 13.77
N PHE A 90 -7.18 -1.81 13.43
CA PHE A 90 -6.77 -0.89 12.38
C PHE A 90 -6.21 0.43 12.93
N HIS A 91 -6.42 0.71 14.23
CA HIS A 91 -5.87 1.88 14.92
C HIS A 91 -5.01 1.46 16.10
N TYR A 92 -3.99 2.26 16.36
CA TYR A 92 -2.95 2.00 17.36
C TYR A 92 -2.71 3.29 18.14
N PRO A 93 -3.08 3.37 19.44
CA PRO A 93 -2.78 4.52 20.25
C PRO A 93 -1.27 4.64 20.42
N LEU A 94 -0.74 5.82 20.10
CA LEU A 94 0.69 6.13 20.20
C LEU A 94 0.96 7.05 21.36
N ASP A 95 2.08 6.87 22.06
CA ASP A 95 2.56 7.83 23.00
C ASP A 95 3.09 9.10 22.33
N VAL A 96 3.32 10.17 23.11
CA VAL A 96 3.74 11.48 22.57
C VAL A 96 5.07 11.41 21.83
N ALA A 97 5.99 10.56 22.27
CA ALA A 97 7.30 10.40 21.63
C ALA A 97 7.16 9.70 20.27
N GLU A 98 6.31 8.69 20.20
CA GLU A 98 5.97 7.95 18.96
C GLU A 98 5.28 8.85 17.93
N GLN A 99 4.29 9.65 18.37
CA GLN A 99 3.64 10.65 17.53
C GLN A 99 4.64 11.67 16.98
N THR A 100 5.51 12.19 17.84
CA THR A 100 6.55 13.16 17.49
C THR A 100 7.50 12.57 16.43
N LEU A 101 7.93 11.32 16.62
CA LEU A 101 8.80 10.63 15.67
C LEU A 101 8.14 10.50 14.29
N LEU A 102 6.88 10.08 14.22
CA LEU A 102 6.17 9.93 12.95
C LEU A 102 5.95 11.26 12.24
N LEU A 103 5.60 12.32 12.96
CA LEU A 103 5.43 13.66 12.40
C LEU A 103 6.75 14.22 11.86
N GLU A 104 7.86 14.01 12.58
CA GLU A 104 9.18 14.42 12.12
C GLU A 104 9.61 13.65 10.86
N ARG A 105 9.35 12.35 10.79
CA ARG A 105 9.57 11.54 9.58
C ARG A 105 8.79 12.10 8.38
N LYS A 106 7.50 12.38 8.61
CA LYS A 106 6.66 13.00 7.57
C LYS A 106 7.28 14.31 7.09
N ARG A 107 7.67 15.20 7.99
CA ARG A 107 8.30 16.48 7.66
C ARG A 107 9.53 16.28 6.77
N GLN A 108 10.43 15.37 7.16
CA GLN A 108 11.65 15.07 6.41
C GLN A 108 11.33 14.53 5.00
N ILE A 109 10.36 13.63 4.88
CA ILE A 109 9.91 13.07 3.59
C ILE A 109 9.32 14.16 2.71
N ASP A 110 8.44 15.00 3.26
CA ASP A 110 7.77 16.08 2.50
C ASP A 110 8.77 17.14 2.02
N GLU A 111 9.77 17.48 2.83
CA GLU A 111 10.86 18.39 2.43
C GLU A 111 11.65 17.83 1.25
N ARG A 112 12.03 16.55 1.32
CA ARG A 112 12.76 15.89 0.22
C ARG A 112 11.90 15.72 -1.04
N LYS A 113 10.59 15.45 -0.88
CA LYS A 113 9.67 15.40 -2.04
C LYS A 113 9.53 16.77 -2.72
N ARG A 114 9.54 17.87 -1.96
CA ARG A 114 9.57 19.23 -2.52
C ARG A 114 10.87 19.53 -3.25
N GLU A 115 12.03 19.23 -2.64
CA GLU A 115 13.33 19.35 -3.31
C GLU A 115 13.37 18.54 -4.62
N LEU A 116 12.83 17.31 -4.59
CA LEU A 116 12.81 16.42 -5.74
C LEU A 116 12.01 17.00 -6.92
N ALA A 117 10.94 17.76 -6.65
CA ALA A 117 10.09 18.34 -7.68
C ALA A 117 10.83 19.38 -8.56
N ASP A 118 11.84 20.05 -8.00
CA ASP A 118 12.62 21.09 -8.66
C ASP A 118 13.89 20.55 -9.35
N LEU A 119 14.21 19.26 -9.17
CA LEU A 119 15.42 18.67 -9.73
C LEU A 119 15.20 18.07 -11.11
N ASP A 120 16.21 18.20 -11.97
CA ASP A 120 16.26 17.45 -13.22
C ASP A 120 16.33 15.94 -12.92
N VAL A 121 15.37 15.24 -13.49
CA VAL A 121 15.17 13.79 -13.34
C VAL A 121 16.40 12.97 -13.71
N LEU A 122 17.20 13.42 -14.68
CA LEU A 122 18.41 12.75 -15.13
C LEU A 122 19.62 13.06 -14.25
N SER A 123 19.50 14.01 -13.33
CA SER A 123 20.61 14.41 -12.46
C SER A 123 20.93 13.32 -11.42
N LYS A 124 22.20 13.23 -11.04
CA LYS A 124 22.64 12.37 -9.93
C LYS A 124 21.98 12.77 -8.61
N THR A 125 21.79 14.08 -8.41
CA THR A 125 21.12 14.62 -7.21
C THR A 125 19.69 14.11 -7.09
N TYR A 126 18.95 14.10 -8.20
CA TYR A 126 17.60 13.52 -8.23
C TYR A 126 17.61 12.03 -7.80
N GLN A 127 18.52 11.24 -8.36
CA GLN A 127 18.61 9.80 -8.04
C GLN A 127 18.93 9.58 -6.54
N ILE A 128 19.85 10.37 -5.99
CA ILE A 128 20.21 10.30 -4.57
C ILE A 128 19.05 10.74 -3.69
N THR A 129 18.41 11.88 -3.98
CA THR A 129 17.27 12.39 -3.21
C THR A 129 16.09 11.41 -3.25
N SER A 130 15.79 10.82 -4.40
CA SER A 130 14.78 9.78 -4.53
C SER A 130 15.09 8.55 -3.67
N ARG A 131 16.38 8.16 -3.60
CA ARG A 131 16.81 7.04 -2.74
C ARG A 131 16.71 7.38 -1.26
N ILE A 132 17.03 8.62 -0.87
CA ILE A 132 16.87 9.09 0.52
C ILE A 132 15.39 9.02 0.93
N ILE A 133 14.47 9.48 0.09
CA ILE A 133 13.02 9.38 0.35
C ILE A 133 12.62 7.93 0.60
N ALA A 134 13.00 7.02 -0.29
CA ALA A 134 12.67 5.60 -0.13
C ALA A 134 13.21 5.01 1.18
N LEU A 135 14.43 5.37 1.58
CA LEU A 135 15.02 4.91 2.85
C LEU A 135 14.31 5.50 4.07
N LEU A 136 13.88 6.76 4.03
CA LEU A 136 13.09 7.38 5.09
C LEU A 136 11.72 6.72 5.23
N GLU A 137 11.04 6.44 4.13
CA GLU A 137 9.76 5.73 4.12
C GLU A 137 9.92 4.32 4.70
N GLN A 138 10.96 3.58 4.30
CA GLN A 138 11.29 2.27 4.86
C GLN A 138 11.58 2.33 6.37
N ALA A 139 12.39 3.28 6.82
CA ALA A 139 12.68 3.46 8.24
C ALA A 139 11.40 3.77 9.04
N THR A 140 10.49 4.58 8.48
CA THR A 140 9.20 4.90 9.12
C THR A 140 8.33 3.67 9.31
N VAL A 141 8.29 2.78 8.30
CA VAL A 141 7.55 1.51 8.40
C VAL A 141 8.15 0.61 9.48
N LEU A 142 9.48 0.53 9.58
CA LEU A 142 10.15 -0.27 10.60
C LEU A 142 9.97 0.32 12.01
N ASP A 143 10.02 1.64 12.16
CA ASP A 143 9.73 2.31 13.43
C ASP A 143 8.30 2.01 13.89
N PHE A 144 7.32 2.12 12.99
CA PHE A 144 5.93 1.78 13.29
C PHE A 144 5.77 0.28 13.62
N ALA A 145 6.42 -0.60 12.88
CA ALA A 145 6.42 -2.03 13.17
C ALA A 145 6.96 -2.35 14.57
N ARG A 146 8.03 -1.66 15.00
CA ARG A 146 8.58 -1.77 16.35
C ARG A 146 7.60 -1.30 17.42
N MET A 147 6.93 -0.15 17.20
CA MET A 147 5.87 0.36 18.09
C MET A 147 4.75 -0.66 18.23
N PHE A 148 4.32 -1.23 17.12
CA PHE A 148 3.29 -2.26 17.07
C PHE A 148 3.66 -3.52 17.86
N ILE A 149 4.87 -4.07 17.67
CA ILE A 149 5.33 -5.27 18.39
C ILE A 149 5.35 -5.02 19.89
N ARG A 150 5.80 -3.83 20.33
CA ARG A 150 5.82 -3.47 21.74
C ARG A 150 4.44 -3.48 22.38
N GLN A 151 3.40 -3.01 21.64
CA GLN A 151 2.02 -3.03 22.12
C GLN A 151 1.38 -4.42 22.14
N GLN A 152 1.95 -5.37 21.39
CA GLN A 152 1.45 -6.75 21.34
C GLN A 152 1.96 -7.65 22.48
N ALA A 153 3.04 -7.27 23.14
CA ALA A 153 3.65 -8.11 24.16
C ALA A 153 2.66 -8.53 25.27
N ASP A 154 1.62 -7.72 25.52
CA ASP A 154 0.61 -7.94 26.55
C ASP A 154 -0.74 -8.46 26.02
N THR A 155 -0.85 -8.77 24.73
CA THR A 155 -2.14 -9.21 24.16
C THR A 155 -2.12 -10.70 23.88
N PRO A 156 -3.13 -11.49 24.33
CA PRO A 156 -3.24 -12.91 24.01
C PRO A 156 -3.22 -13.10 22.49
N GLN A 157 -2.38 -14.02 22.00
CA GLN A 157 -2.33 -14.36 20.58
C GLN A 157 -3.61 -15.13 20.21
N GLU A 158 -4.53 -14.47 19.53
CA GLU A 158 -5.64 -15.18 18.87
C GLU A 158 -5.07 -16.00 17.70
N GLU A 159 -5.51 -17.23 17.60
CA GLU A 159 -5.15 -18.11 16.48
C GLU A 159 -5.76 -17.57 15.20
N MET A 160 -4.89 -17.15 14.26
CA MET A 160 -5.36 -16.57 13.01
C MET A 160 -6.02 -17.64 12.12
N GLU A 161 -7.17 -17.31 11.54
CA GLU A 161 -7.82 -18.16 10.56
C GLU A 161 -6.87 -18.50 9.40
N LYS A 162 -6.84 -19.77 9.00
CA LYS A 162 -5.96 -20.27 7.92
C LYS A 162 -6.15 -19.52 6.61
N GLU A 163 -7.35 -19.05 6.34
CA GLU A 163 -7.70 -18.27 5.17
C GLU A 163 -7.01 -16.87 5.15
N ARG A 164 -7.00 -16.19 6.30
CA ARG A 164 -6.31 -14.89 6.42
C ARG A 164 -4.80 -15.05 6.27
N LEU A 165 -4.23 -16.10 6.87
CA LEU A 165 -2.81 -16.39 6.70
C LEU A 165 -2.45 -16.67 5.22
N LEU A 166 -3.29 -17.43 4.52
CA LEU A 166 -3.11 -17.69 3.10
C LEU A 166 -3.17 -16.40 2.28
N MET A 167 -4.13 -15.51 2.60
CA MET A 167 -4.26 -14.20 1.94
C MET A 167 -3.02 -13.34 2.14
N ILE A 168 -2.50 -13.26 3.36
CA ILE A 168 -1.29 -12.50 3.68
C ILE A 168 -0.10 -13.03 2.88
N ARG A 169 0.14 -14.34 2.89
CA ARG A 169 1.22 -14.97 2.13
C ARG A 169 1.07 -14.72 0.63
N PHE A 170 -0.16 -14.76 0.11
CA PHE A 170 -0.42 -14.42 -1.28
C PHE A 170 -0.06 -12.98 -1.61
N ILE A 171 -0.48 -12.02 -0.79
CA ILE A 171 -0.16 -10.60 -1.00
C ILE A 171 1.36 -10.41 -1.06
N PHE A 172 2.14 -11.03 -0.16
CA PHE A 172 3.59 -10.97 -0.22
C PHE A 172 4.16 -11.52 -1.52
N LEU A 173 3.77 -12.72 -1.91
CA LEU A 173 4.22 -13.32 -3.15
C LEU A 173 3.81 -12.49 -4.37
N LEU A 174 2.60 -11.90 -4.33
CA LEU A 174 2.11 -11.05 -5.38
C LEU A 174 3.05 -9.86 -5.59
N PHE A 175 3.44 -9.18 -4.52
CA PHE A 175 4.32 -8.01 -4.63
C PHE A 175 5.75 -8.35 -5.05
N GLN A 176 6.25 -9.50 -4.67
CA GLN A 176 7.55 -9.98 -5.14
C GLN A 176 7.54 -10.38 -6.62
N HIS A 177 6.40 -10.87 -7.13
CA HIS A 177 6.37 -11.57 -8.41
C HIS A 177 5.41 -11.02 -9.47
N TYR A 178 4.58 -9.98 -9.19
CA TYR A 178 3.58 -9.48 -10.14
C TYR A 178 4.17 -9.01 -11.48
N LYS A 179 5.42 -8.54 -11.49
CA LYS A 179 6.12 -8.14 -12.71
C LYS A 179 6.35 -9.34 -13.65
N THR A 180 6.67 -10.50 -13.09
CA THR A 180 7.10 -11.68 -13.84
C THR A 180 6.05 -12.77 -13.94
N HIS A 181 5.17 -12.90 -12.94
CA HIS A 181 4.20 -13.97 -12.85
C HIS A 181 2.78 -13.42 -12.70
N ARG A 182 1.93 -13.58 -13.74
CA ARG A 182 0.53 -13.12 -13.76
C ARG A 182 -0.48 -14.25 -13.75
N GLN A 183 -0.03 -15.49 -13.64
CA GLN A 183 -0.90 -16.67 -13.61
C GLN A 183 -1.20 -17.08 -12.18
N VAL A 184 -2.47 -17.27 -11.85
CA VAL A 184 -2.94 -17.72 -10.53
C VAL A 184 -2.25 -19.01 -10.10
N LYS A 185 -2.00 -19.91 -11.08
CA LYS A 185 -1.35 -21.20 -10.83
C LYS A 185 0.01 -21.05 -10.15
N PHE A 186 0.85 -20.08 -10.57
CA PHE A 186 2.15 -19.83 -9.96
C PHE A 186 2.03 -19.60 -8.44
N TYR A 187 1.11 -18.74 -8.04
CA TYR A 187 0.90 -18.40 -6.62
C TYR A 187 0.32 -19.58 -5.83
N ALA A 188 -0.64 -20.29 -6.42
CA ALA A 188 -1.23 -21.47 -5.80
C ALA A 188 -0.19 -22.58 -5.57
N ASP A 189 0.64 -22.86 -6.59
CA ASP A 189 1.69 -23.88 -6.53
C ASP A 189 2.77 -23.49 -5.49
N THR A 190 3.19 -22.21 -5.45
CA THR A 190 4.16 -21.71 -4.47
C THR A 190 3.63 -21.79 -3.04
N LEU A 191 2.32 -21.63 -2.85
CA LEU A 191 1.66 -21.72 -1.55
C LEU A 191 1.23 -23.16 -1.18
N ASN A 192 1.56 -24.14 -2.04
CA ASN A 192 1.21 -25.56 -1.87
C ASN A 192 -0.31 -25.81 -1.71
N VAL A 193 -1.12 -25.10 -2.50
CA VAL A 193 -2.58 -25.27 -2.54
C VAL A 193 -3.07 -25.43 -3.98
N SER A 194 -4.20 -26.13 -4.16
CA SER A 194 -4.81 -26.21 -5.49
C SER A 194 -5.37 -24.86 -5.93
N SER A 195 -5.33 -24.54 -7.22
CA SER A 195 -5.81 -23.28 -7.76
C SER A 195 -7.28 -22.99 -7.43
N ASN A 196 -8.12 -24.02 -7.39
CA ASN A 196 -9.53 -23.89 -7.03
C ASN A 196 -9.71 -23.55 -5.54
N HIS A 197 -8.99 -24.23 -4.67
CA HIS A 197 -9.02 -23.94 -3.24
C HIS A 197 -8.48 -22.54 -2.96
N PHE A 198 -7.34 -22.21 -3.55
CA PHE A 198 -6.72 -20.90 -3.47
C PHE A 198 -7.69 -19.77 -3.88
N THR A 199 -8.30 -19.88 -5.06
CA THR A 199 -9.25 -18.87 -5.56
C THR A 199 -10.44 -18.69 -4.60
N ARG A 200 -11.00 -19.79 -4.09
CA ARG A 200 -12.12 -19.73 -3.15
C ARG A 200 -11.73 -19.04 -1.84
N MET A 201 -10.56 -19.37 -1.29
CA MET A 201 -10.09 -18.81 -0.01
C MET A 201 -9.78 -17.31 -0.13
N ILE A 202 -9.05 -16.91 -1.16
CA ILE A 202 -8.73 -15.50 -1.39
C ILE A 202 -10.01 -14.67 -1.59
N LYS A 203 -10.95 -15.18 -2.41
CA LYS A 203 -12.24 -14.51 -2.63
C LYS A 203 -13.08 -14.40 -1.36
N LYS A 204 -13.06 -15.43 -0.49
CA LYS A 204 -13.76 -15.41 0.80
C LYS A 204 -13.28 -14.28 1.70
N VAL A 205 -11.94 -14.07 1.77
CA VAL A 205 -11.33 -13.09 2.69
C VAL A 205 -11.35 -11.68 2.13
N SER A 206 -11.14 -11.52 0.82
CA SER A 206 -10.91 -10.20 0.21
C SER A 206 -12.01 -9.74 -0.75
N HIS A 207 -13.07 -10.55 -0.91
CA HIS A 207 -14.15 -10.36 -1.89
C HIS A 207 -13.69 -10.27 -3.35
N ARG A 208 -12.38 -10.49 -3.62
CA ARG A 208 -11.75 -10.46 -4.95
C ARG A 208 -11.03 -11.77 -5.23
N THR A 209 -11.04 -12.18 -6.49
CA THR A 209 -10.26 -13.33 -6.95
C THR A 209 -8.76 -13.01 -7.02
N PRO A 210 -7.88 -14.03 -6.96
CA PRO A 210 -6.45 -13.82 -7.18
C PRO A 210 -6.12 -13.14 -8.52
N SER A 211 -6.89 -13.45 -9.58
CA SER A 211 -6.72 -12.81 -10.89
C SER A 211 -6.98 -11.31 -10.84
N GLU A 212 -8.04 -10.88 -10.13
CA GLU A 212 -8.36 -9.47 -9.93
C GLU A 212 -7.28 -8.76 -9.11
N TRP A 213 -6.70 -9.43 -8.11
CA TRP A 213 -5.57 -8.89 -7.35
C TRP A 213 -4.32 -8.68 -8.21
N ILE A 214 -3.94 -9.71 -8.99
CA ILE A 214 -2.78 -9.63 -9.90
C ILE A 214 -2.96 -8.50 -10.91
N LEU A 215 -4.15 -8.40 -11.48
CA LEU A 215 -4.52 -7.35 -12.42
C LEU A 215 -4.39 -5.97 -11.79
N LEU A 216 -5.00 -5.79 -10.62
CA LEU A 216 -5.07 -4.52 -9.92
C LEU A 216 -3.68 -3.99 -9.56
N VAL A 217 -2.79 -4.84 -9.01
CA VAL A 217 -1.39 -4.49 -8.72
C VAL A 217 -0.65 -4.12 -10.00
N THR A 218 -0.79 -4.91 -11.06
CA THR A 218 -0.10 -4.66 -12.34
C THR A 218 -0.54 -3.34 -12.98
N ILE A 219 -1.85 -3.05 -12.98
CA ILE A 219 -2.40 -1.81 -13.56
C ILE A 219 -2.01 -0.58 -12.74
N ASN A 220 -2.03 -0.67 -11.41
CA ASN A 220 -1.63 0.45 -10.57
C ASN A 220 -0.15 0.79 -10.76
N GLN A 221 0.72 -0.21 -10.84
CA GLN A 221 2.12 0.01 -11.13
C GLN A 221 2.33 0.61 -12.54
N ALA A 222 1.57 0.15 -13.53
CA ALA A 222 1.60 0.75 -14.85
C ALA A 222 1.20 2.24 -14.82
N LYS A 223 0.13 2.57 -14.09
CA LYS A 223 -0.32 3.95 -13.90
C LYS A 223 0.75 4.82 -13.24
N LYS A 224 1.43 4.30 -12.19
CA LYS A 224 2.53 4.97 -11.50
C LYS A 224 3.67 5.31 -12.46
N LEU A 225 4.18 4.30 -13.17
CA LEU A 225 5.26 4.48 -14.13
C LEU A 225 4.91 5.47 -15.26
N LEU A 226 3.66 5.43 -15.74
CA LEU A 226 3.19 6.36 -16.77
C LEU A 226 3.07 7.80 -16.26
N ARG A 227 2.68 8.01 -15.00
CA ARG A 227 2.59 9.34 -14.36
C ARG A 227 3.95 9.98 -14.11
N GLN A 228 4.96 9.19 -13.81
CA GLN A 228 6.32 9.68 -13.55
C GLN A 228 6.99 10.30 -14.79
N ASN A 229 6.36 10.24 -15.94
CA ASN A 229 6.76 10.82 -17.24
C ASN A 229 8.19 10.51 -17.73
N ARG A 230 8.91 9.60 -17.09
CA ARG A 230 10.33 9.28 -17.34
C ARG A 230 10.52 8.20 -18.36
N ALA A 231 9.60 7.23 -18.36
CA ALA A 231 9.69 6.07 -19.23
C ALA A 231 8.78 6.24 -20.46
N SER A 232 9.27 5.82 -21.60
CA SER A 232 8.44 5.59 -22.79
C SER A 232 7.46 4.44 -22.53
N ILE A 233 6.38 4.35 -23.28
CA ILE A 233 5.43 3.24 -23.17
C ILE A 233 6.11 1.87 -23.40
N LYS A 234 7.18 1.86 -24.20
CA LYS A 234 8.01 0.67 -24.44
C LYS A 234 8.78 0.27 -23.17
N GLU A 235 9.41 1.23 -22.52
CA GLU A 235 10.16 1.00 -21.28
C GLU A 235 9.25 0.55 -20.14
N VAL A 236 8.06 1.16 -20.00
CA VAL A 236 7.04 0.70 -19.04
C VAL A 236 6.63 -0.74 -19.30
N ALA A 237 6.41 -1.12 -20.57
CA ALA A 237 6.09 -2.50 -20.93
C ALA A 237 7.23 -3.46 -20.57
N GLN A 238 8.47 -3.06 -20.80
CA GLN A 238 9.67 -3.84 -20.46
C GLN A 238 9.84 -3.97 -18.94
N GLU A 239 9.70 -2.89 -18.19
CA GLU A 239 9.82 -2.91 -16.72
C GLU A 239 8.77 -3.81 -16.07
N LEU A 240 7.56 -3.83 -16.64
CA LEU A 240 6.48 -4.73 -16.22
C LEU A 240 6.58 -6.12 -16.87
N ASN A 241 7.69 -6.43 -17.54
CA ASN A 241 7.94 -7.73 -18.18
C ASN A 241 6.80 -8.20 -19.10
N PHE A 242 6.26 -7.29 -19.91
CA PHE A 242 5.39 -7.67 -21.02
C PHE A 242 6.23 -8.10 -22.22
N PRO A 243 5.85 -9.18 -22.92
CA PRO A 243 6.63 -9.68 -24.06
C PRO A 243 6.77 -8.62 -25.16
N GLU A 244 5.74 -7.79 -25.35
CA GLU A 244 5.71 -6.73 -26.36
C GLU A 244 4.93 -5.52 -25.86
N GLN A 245 5.31 -4.32 -26.33
CA GLN A 245 4.58 -3.07 -26.08
C GLN A 245 3.11 -3.13 -26.51
N PHE A 246 2.82 -3.88 -27.57
CA PHE A 246 1.46 -4.03 -28.08
C PHE A 246 0.58 -4.82 -27.10
N THR A 247 1.11 -5.88 -26.52
CA THR A 247 0.43 -6.69 -25.50
C THR A 247 0.12 -5.83 -24.26
N PHE A 248 1.10 -5.02 -23.82
CA PHE A 248 0.90 -4.07 -22.72
C PHE A 248 -0.20 -3.06 -23.04
N ARG A 249 -0.20 -2.46 -24.26
CA ARG A 249 -1.22 -1.48 -24.64
C ARG A 249 -2.63 -2.06 -24.63
N LYS A 250 -2.81 -3.28 -25.15
CA LYS A 250 -4.10 -3.97 -25.12
C LYS A 250 -4.55 -4.25 -23.68
N TYR A 251 -3.65 -4.79 -22.88
CA TYR A 251 -3.90 -5.09 -21.47
C TYR A 251 -4.31 -3.84 -20.70
N PHE A 252 -3.53 -2.77 -20.78
CA PHE A 252 -3.82 -1.52 -20.10
C PHE A 252 -5.16 -0.92 -20.52
N LYS A 253 -5.42 -0.81 -21.84
CA LYS A 253 -6.67 -0.26 -22.36
C LYS A 253 -7.89 -1.09 -21.98
N LEU A 254 -7.79 -2.42 -21.98
CA LEU A 254 -8.88 -3.31 -21.58
C LEU A 254 -9.36 -3.02 -20.15
N TYR A 255 -8.43 -2.73 -19.23
CA TYR A 255 -8.74 -2.59 -17.81
C TYR A 255 -8.87 -1.14 -17.31
N THR A 256 -8.39 -0.17 -18.07
CA THR A 256 -8.51 1.26 -17.70
C THR A 256 -9.47 2.04 -18.58
N GLY A 257 -9.93 1.45 -19.67
CA GLY A 257 -10.78 2.10 -20.70
C GLY A 257 -10.02 3.03 -21.64
N VAL A 258 -8.78 3.44 -21.30
CA VAL A 258 -7.97 4.38 -22.08
C VAL A 258 -6.62 3.79 -22.45
N SER A 259 -6.01 4.28 -23.55
CA SER A 259 -4.67 3.82 -23.92
C SER A 259 -3.61 4.35 -22.95
N PRO A 260 -2.44 3.69 -22.81
CA PRO A 260 -1.32 4.21 -22.01
C PRO A 260 -0.88 5.61 -22.44
N LYS A 261 -0.97 5.94 -23.73
CA LYS A 261 -0.63 7.25 -24.27
C LYS A 261 -1.60 8.33 -23.80
N GLU A 262 -2.91 8.07 -23.91
CA GLU A 262 -3.96 8.97 -23.43
C GLU A 262 -3.87 9.16 -21.91
N TYR A 263 -3.63 8.07 -21.16
CA TYR A 263 -3.46 8.12 -19.73
C TYR A 263 -2.25 9.00 -19.35
N LYS A 264 -1.10 8.79 -19.99
CA LYS A 264 0.11 9.58 -19.78
C LYS A 264 -0.13 11.06 -20.05
N LEU A 265 -0.72 11.42 -21.20
CA LEU A 265 -1.02 12.80 -21.57
C LEU A 265 -1.96 13.49 -20.57
N LYS A 266 -2.97 12.78 -20.08
CA LYS A 266 -3.95 13.33 -19.12
C LYS A 266 -3.34 13.59 -17.73
N HIS A 267 -2.32 12.83 -17.33
CA HIS A 267 -1.74 12.87 -15.98
C HIS A 267 -0.31 13.44 -15.94
N THR A 268 0.29 13.74 -17.09
CA THR A 268 1.50 14.56 -17.17
C THR A 268 1.06 16.01 -17.11
N LYS A 269 1.06 16.60 -15.91
CA LYS A 269 0.97 18.05 -15.79
C LYS A 269 2.30 18.62 -16.29
N VAL A 270 2.21 19.56 -17.24
CA VAL A 270 3.29 20.45 -17.69
C VAL A 270 3.80 21.23 -16.49
#